data_419cf799d8724b88f49f7c2ac507f609
#
_entry.id   419cf799d8724b88f49f7c2ac507f609
#
_cell.length_a   1.000
_cell.length_b   1.000
_cell.length_c   1.000
_cell.angle_alpha   90.00
_cell.angle_beta   90.00
_cell.angle_gamma   90.00
#
_symmetry.space_group_name_H-M   'P 1'
#
loop_
_entity.id
_entity.type
_entity.pdbx_description
1 polymer ?
#
loop_
_entity_poly.entity_id
_entity_poly.type
_entity_poly.pdbx_seq_one_letter_code
_entity_poly.pdbx_strand_id
1 'polypeptide(L)'
;SLNLNSGKILIIGKNAQGKTNILESIYFLSALKSPRTSNNIEIINFNAETAEIEAELVKANTSVTLDYSYSKEKTRILKVNGVKTTPKNFKQVLKTVLFSTNDLLLLRGNPSDRRDWLDRAISQIYPAYDERLSKYDKIRIQKNNFLKELIKGVPLDETLLEVLNEQLTITGSNIIYLRIKFLAEIEKIAREKHRIISETEELKLVYDCSFLDGETELEEIAEKFRGALEERKIEEMRRAQSCVGPHRDDILFYINENEATKFASQGQQRTVVLALKLSELDIITEKTGDEPVLLLDDVLAELDDLRQNYLLKSITNATQVVITSVDTLLFENEFLKGVKIYKIEDGRIVEEL
;
A
#
# COMPACT_ATOMS: atom_id res chain seq x y z
N SER A 1 2.27 -21.36 16.27
CA SER A 1 3.39 -20.49 15.83
C SER A 1 3.94 -21.00 14.52
N LEU A 2 4.48 -20.09 13.71
CA LEU A 2 5.07 -20.38 12.41
C LEU A 2 6.52 -19.89 12.43
N ASN A 3 7.48 -20.77 12.07
CA ASN A 3 8.88 -20.39 12.01
C ASN A 3 9.24 -19.94 10.59
N LEU A 4 9.49 -18.65 10.42
CA LEU A 4 9.78 -18.01 9.13
C LEU A 4 11.28 -17.70 8.94
N ASN A 5 12.18 -18.39 9.62
CA ASN A 5 13.63 -18.11 9.60
C ASN A 5 14.33 -18.51 8.28
N SER A 6 13.62 -19.13 7.32
CA SER A 6 14.16 -19.40 5.98
C SER A 6 13.99 -18.17 5.09
N GLY A 7 14.95 -17.94 4.18
CA GLY A 7 14.83 -16.87 3.18
C GLY A 7 13.63 -17.07 2.23
N LYS A 8 13.27 -18.33 1.94
CA LYS A 8 12.12 -18.67 1.08
C LYS A 8 11.20 -19.62 1.80
N ILE A 9 9.92 -19.24 1.87
CA ILE A 9 8.87 -19.99 2.56
C ILE A 9 7.70 -20.17 1.60
N LEU A 10 7.22 -21.39 1.46
CA LEU A 10 6.06 -21.75 0.67
C LEU A 10 4.97 -22.30 1.59
N ILE A 11 3.80 -21.70 1.56
CA ILE A 11 2.62 -22.12 2.31
C ILE A 11 1.63 -22.73 1.31
N ILE A 12 1.43 -24.04 1.40
CA ILE A 12 0.53 -24.77 0.50
C ILE A 12 -0.74 -25.23 1.20
N GLY A 13 -1.80 -25.39 0.43
CA GLY A 13 -3.08 -25.90 0.91
C GLY A 13 -4.22 -25.51 -0.02
N LYS A 14 -5.34 -26.20 0.09
CA LYS A 14 -6.55 -25.91 -0.69
C LYS A 14 -7.03 -24.48 -0.46
N ASN A 15 -7.91 -23.98 -1.32
CA ASN A 15 -8.53 -22.67 -1.12
C ASN A 15 -9.34 -22.65 0.19
N ALA A 16 -9.44 -21.47 0.81
CA ALA A 16 -10.13 -21.23 2.07
C ALA A 16 -9.52 -21.94 3.32
N GLN A 17 -8.29 -22.44 3.25
CA GLN A 17 -7.60 -23.06 4.38
C GLN A 17 -6.88 -22.06 5.31
N GLY A 18 -6.93 -20.77 5.04
CA GLY A 18 -6.31 -19.74 5.87
C GLY A 18 -4.91 -19.28 5.45
N LYS A 19 -4.39 -19.70 4.28
CA LYS A 19 -3.10 -19.26 3.75
C LYS A 19 -2.97 -17.73 3.70
N THR A 20 -3.94 -17.07 3.06
CA THR A 20 -4.02 -15.61 2.96
C THR A 20 -4.04 -14.92 4.33
N ASN A 21 -4.68 -15.51 5.34
CA ASN A 21 -4.72 -14.93 6.69
C ASN A 21 -3.33 -14.88 7.33
N ILE A 22 -2.45 -15.83 7.02
CA ILE A 22 -1.06 -15.81 7.49
C ILE A 22 -0.32 -14.63 6.85
N LEU A 23 -0.40 -14.47 5.53
CA LEU A 23 0.22 -13.33 4.84
C LEU A 23 -0.38 -12.00 5.32
N GLU A 24 -1.71 -11.96 5.49
CA GLU A 24 -2.41 -10.79 6.03
C GLU A 24 -1.88 -10.41 7.43
N SER A 25 -1.61 -11.38 8.30
CA SER A 25 -1.07 -11.11 9.64
C SER A 25 0.33 -10.50 9.60
N ILE A 26 1.20 -10.98 8.71
CA ILE A 26 2.55 -10.41 8.51
C ILE A 26 2.44 -8.99 7.94
N TYR A 27 1.64 -8.81 6.89
CA TYR A 27 1.39 -7.49 6.30
C TYR A 27 0.79 -6.52 7.31
N PHE A 28 -0.14 -6.98 8.14
CA PHE A 28 -0.80 -6.17 9.16
C PHE A 28 0.19 -5.61 10.19
N LEU A 29 1.22 -6.37 10.59
CA LEU A 29 2.27 -5.87 11.49
C LEU A 29 3.08 -4.71 10.88
N SER A 30 3.25 -4.66 9.56
CA SER A 30 3.95 -3.57 8.89
C SER A 30 3.06 -2.35 8.61
N ALA A 31 1.79 -2.58 8.22
CA ALA A 31 0.89 -1.54 7.74
C ALA A 31 -0.11 -1.05 8.80
N LEU A 32 -0.41 -1.85 9.83
CA LEU A 32 -1.51 -1.68 10.80
C LEU A 32 -2.89 -1.52 10.13
N LYS A 33 -3.02 -2.07 8.92
CA LYS A 33 -4.24 -2.12 8.11
C LYS A 33 -4.33 -3.48 7.43
N SER A 34 -5.54 -4.02 7.33
CA SER A 34 -5.77 -5.19 6.48
C SER A 34 -5.78 -4.78 5.00
N PRO A 35 -5.26 -5.59 4.07
CA PRO A 35 -5.42 -5.36 2.64
C PRO A 35 -6.84 -5.67 2.14
N ARG A 36 -7.67 -6.33 2.96
CA ARG A 36 -9.00 -6.85 2.59
C ARG A 36 -10.15 -6.05 3.18
N THR A 37 -9.94 -5.39 4.32
CA THR A 37 -10.98 -4.62 5.03
C THR A 37 -10.43 -3.34 5.64
N SER A 38 -11.24 -2.30 5.63
CA SER A 38 -10.99 -1.06 6.36
C SER A 38 -11.46 -1.09 7.81
N ASN A 39 -12.24 -2.12 8.19
CA ASN A 39 -12.81 -2.28 9.52
C ASN A 39 -11.99 -3.27 10.35
N ASN A 40 -11.17 -2.79 11.26
CA ASN A 40 -10.30 -3.62 12.10
C ASN A 40 -11.06 -4.63 13.00
N ILE A 41 -12.37 -4.48 13.22
CA ILE A 41 -13.16 -5.46 13.96
C ILE A 41 -13.24 -6.79 13.20
N GLU A 42 -13.21 -6.75 11.86
CA GLU A 42 -13.31 -7.92 11.00
C GLU A 42 -12.05 -8.82 11.00
N ILE A 43 -10.95 -8.36 11.58
CA ILE A 43 -9.77 -9.20 11.82
C ILE A 43 -9.92 -10.09 13.05
N ILE A 44 -10.91 -9.80 13.92
CA ILE A 44 -11.18 -10.61 15.12
C ILE A 44 -12.01 -11.83 14.72
N ASN A 45 -11.58 -13.02 15.14
CA ASN A 45 -12.35 -14.23 14.92
C ASN A 45 -13.75 -14.09 15.51
N PHE A 46 -14.77 -14.60 14.83
CA PHE A 46 -16.18 -14.49 15.26
C PHE A 46 -16.42 -14.96 16.70
N ASN A 47 -15.66 -15.97 17.15
CA ASN A 47 -15.78 -16.57 18.48
C ASN A 47 -14.80 -15.98 19.51
N ALA A 48 -14.04 -14.94 19.16
CA ALA A 48 -13.07 -14.31 20.04
C ALA A 48 -13.46 -12.86 20.38
N GLU A 49 -12.94 -12.33 21.46
CA GLU A 49 -13.10 -10.93 21.88
C GLU A 49 -11.91 -10.06 21.43
N THR A 50 -10.76 -10.70 21.15
CA THR A 50 -9.51 -10.03 20.76
C THR A 50 -8.87 -10.74 19.58
N ALA A 51 -8.13 -9.97 18.76
CA ALA A 51 -7.15 -10.48 17.82
C ALA A 51 -5.76 -10.13 18.32
N GLU A 52 -4.85 -11.10 18.31
CA GLU A 52 -3.48 -10.94 18.76
C GLU A 52 -2.52 -11.45 17.68
N ILE A 53 -1.45 -10.70 17.43
CA ILE A 53 -0.38 -11.08 16.52
C ILE A 53 0.94 -10.76 17.22
N GLU A 54 1.76 -11.78 17.39
CA GLU A 54 3.11 -11.66 17.91
C GLU A 54 4.11 -12.09 16.85
N ALA A 55 5.20 -11.36 16.71
CA ALA A 55 6.28 -11.71 15.79
C ALA A 55 7.64 -11.39 16.42
N GLU A 56 8.59 -12.26 16.16
CA GLU A 56 10.00 -12.03 16.43
C GLU A 56 10.74 -11.84 15.12
N LEU A 57 11.50 -10.76 15.04
CA LEU A 57 12.26 -10.34 13.86
C LEU A 57 13.76 -10.32 14.22
N VAL A 58 14.58 -10.86 13.35
CA VAL A 58 16.04 -10.76 13.50
C VAL A 58 16.55 -9.75 12.47
N LYS A 59 17.12 -8.65 12.96
CA LYS A 59 17.75 -7.61 12.14
C LYS A 59 19.20 -7.42 12.56
N ALA A 60 20.13 -7.57 11.63
CA ALA A 60 21.57 -7.33 11.90
C ALA A 60 22.06 -7.95 13.22
N ASN A 61 21.69 -9.20 13.52
CA ASN A 61 21.98 -9.96 14.75
C ASN A 61 21.28 -9.44 16.02
N THR A 62 20.28 -8.58 15.92
CA THR A 62 19.46 -8.14 17.04
C THR A 62 18.03 -8.67 16.87
N SER A 63 17.50 -9.32 17.92
CA SER A 63 16.10 -9.74 17.94
C SER A 63 15.21 -8.59 18.39
N VAL A 64 14.09 -8.39 17.68
CA VAL A 64 13.06 -7.40 18.00
C VAL A 64 11.72 -8.10 18.02
N THR A 65 10.94 -7.93 19.09
CA THR A 65 9.58 -8.47 19.18
C THR A 65 8.54 -7.39 18.84
N LEU A 66 7.51 -7.78 18.11
CA LEU A 66 6.34 -6.99 17.82
C LEU A 66 5.11 -7.67 18.40
N ASP A 67 4.36 -6.94 19.25
CA ASP A 67 3.09 -7.42 19.80
C ASP A 67 1.99 -6.46 19.37
N TYR A 68 0.97 -6.99 18.72
CA TYR A 68 -0.26 -6.31 18.34
C TYR A 68 -1.46 -6.98 19.01
N SER A 69 -2.32 -6.20 19.66
CA SER A 69 -3.60 -6.67 20.18
C SER A 69 -4.70 -5.66 19.85
N TYR A 70 -5.88 -6.16 19.46
CA TYR A 70 -7.06 -5.35 19.17
C TYR A 70 -8.32 -6.04 19.68
N SER A 71 -9.14 -5.31 20.45
CA SER A 71 -10.38 -5.82 21.05
C SER A 71 -11.64 -5.32 20.33
N LYS A 72 -12.77 -6.02 20.49
CA LYS A 72 -14.10 -5.56 20.03
C LYS A 72 -14.50 -4.21 20.62
N GLU A 73 -13.95 -3.82 21.77
CA GLU A 73 -14.11 -2.50 22.38
C GLU A 73 -13.28 -1.41 21.68
N LYS A 74 -12.65 -1.74 20.53
CA LYS A 74 -11.78 -0.85 19.73
C LYS A 74 -10.51 -0.39 20.46
N THR A 75 -10.07 -1.12 21.49
CA THR A 75 -8.81 -0.87 22.17
C THR A 75 -7.67 -1.53 21.40
N ARG A 76 -6.67 -0.74 21.02
CA ARG A 76 -5.47 -1.19 20.30
C ARG A 76 -4.25 -1.07 21.20
N ILE A 77 -3.47 -2.14 21.31
CA ILE A 77 -2.20 -2.15 22.03
C ILE A 77 -1.10 -2.52 21.04
N LEU A 78 -0.04 -1.73 21.03
CA LEU A 78 1.17 -1.93 20.22
C LEU A 78 2.38 -1.94 21.15
N LYS A 79 3.24 -2.96 21.03
CA LYS A 79 4.49 -3.02 21.77
C LYS A 79 5.64 -3.41 20.84
N VAL A 80 6.80 -2.86 21.13
CA VAL A 80 8.09 -3.26 20.56
C VAL A 80 9.00 -3.65 21.73
N ASN A 81 9.53 -4.86 21.72
CA ASN A 81 10.31 -5.43 22.82
C ASN A 81 9.58 -5.32 24.17
N GLY A 82 8.27 -5.63 24.18
CA GLY A 82 7.42 -5.57 25.37
C GLY A 82 7.01 -4.15 25.81
N VAL A 83 7.58 -3.09 25.23
CA VAL A 83 7.30 -1.69 25.58
C VAL A 83 6.23 -1.10 24.68
N LYS A 84 5.18 -0.48 25.28
CA LYS A 84 4.13 0.22 24.50
C LYS A 84 4.71 1.30 23.61
N THR A 85 4.22 1.39 22.37
CA THR A 85 4.73 2.31 21.37
C THR A 85 3.63 2.97 20.54
N THR A 86 4.00 3.95 19.72
CA THR A 86 3.09 4.62 18.78
C THR A 86 2.96 3.84 17.46
N PRO A 87 1.85 4.00 16.71
CA PRO A 87 1.71 3.40 15.38
C PRO A 87 2.87 3.73 14.44
N LYS A 88 3.36 4.96 14.49
CA LYS A 88 4.50 5.42 13.70
C LYS A 88 5.76 4.60 13.97
N ASN A 89 6.15 4.47 15.23
CA ASN A 89 7.36 3.73 15.60
C ASN A 89 7.19 2.22 15.35
N PHE A 90 6.00 1.67 15.59
CA PHE A 90 5.70 0.26 15.35
C PHE A 90 5.93 -0.13 13.88
N LYS A 91 5.39 0.66 12.94
CA LYS A 91 5.52 0.42 11.49
C LYS A 91 6.95 0.56 10.95
N GLN A 92 7.86 1.18 11.71
CA GLN A 92 9.27 1.29 11.28
C GLN A 92 10.03 -0.02 11.44
N VAL A 93 9.54 -0.95 12.28
CA VAL A 93 10.26 -2.18 12.61
C VAL A 93 10.22 -3.20 11.49
N LEU A 94 9.07 -3.40 10.85
CA LEU A 94 8.89 -4.35 9.76
C LEU A 94 8.47 -3.62 8.47
N LYS A 95 9.14 -3.94 7.37
CA LYS A 95 8.76 -3.51 6.02
C LYS A 95 8.26 -4.70 5.23
N THR A 96 7.19 -4.53 4.47
CA THR A 96 6.65 -5.60 3.62
C THR A 96 6.20 -5.06 2.28
N VAL A 97 6.32 -5.87 1.24
CA VAL A 97 5.64 -5.65 -0.03
C VAL A 97 4.67 -6.80 -0.24
N LEU A 98 3.38 -6.49 -0.25
CA LEU A 98 2.35 -7.47 -0.57
C LEU A 98 2.04 -7.41 -2.06
N PHE A 99 2.09 -8.57 -2.71
CA PHE A 99 1.60 -8.77 -4.06
C PHE A 99 0.52 -9.85 -4.03
N SER A 100 -0.70 -9.44 -4.30
CA SER A 100 -1.90 -10.28 -4.28
C SER A 100 -2.62 -10.23 -5.63
N THR A 101 -3.58 -11.12 -5.83
CA THR A 101 -4.43 -11.11 -7.04
C THR A 101 -5.22 -9.80 -7.19
N ASN A 102 -5.54 -9.12 -6.08
CA ASN A 102 -6.19 -7.81 -6.12
C ASN A 102 -5.30 -6.71 -6.71
N ASP A 103 -3.99 -6.79 -6.53
CA ASP A 103 -3.07 -5.82 -7.10
C ASP A 103 -3.08 -5.87 -8.64
N LEU A 104 -3.37 -7.03 -9.24
CA LEU A 104 -3.50 -7.17 -10.69
C LEU A 104 -4.67 -6.37 -11.28
N LEU A 105 -5.59 -5.93 -10.41
CA LEU A 105 -6.72 -5.07 -10.79
C LEU A 105 -6.41 -3.57 -10.61
N LEU A 106 -5.20 -3.19 -10.20
CA LEU A 106 -4.83 -1.79 -9.93
C LEU A 106 -5.17 -0.85 -11.10
N LEU A 107 -4.89 -1.29 -12.34
CA LEU A 107 -5.18 -0.51 -13.53
C LEU A 107 -6.67 -0.49 -13.88
N ARG A 108 -7.47 -1.46 -13.42
CA ARG A 108 -8.91 -1.56 -13.66
C ARG A 108 -9.76 -0.97 -12.54
N GLY A 109 -9.15 -0.80 -11.38
CA GLY A 109 -9.77 -0.28 -10.19
C GLY A 109 -10.09 1.21 -10.29
N ASN A 110 -10.63 1.74 -9.21
CA ASN A 110 -10.97 3.15 -9.09
C ASN A 110 -9.72 4.01 -8.79
N PRO A 111 -9.78 5.33 -9.00
CA PRO A 111 -8.73 6.24 -8.55
C PRO A 111 -8.36 6.08 -7.06
N SER A 112 -9.32 5.70 -6.20
CA SER A 112 -9.06 5.40 -4.78
C SER A 112 -8.07 4.26 -4.60
N ASP A 113 -8.17 3.19 -5.40
CA ASP A 113 -7.30 2.01 -5.29
C ASP A 113 -5.85 2.37 -5.65
N ARG A 114 -5.68 3.20 -6.68
CA ARG A 114 -4.36 3.71 -7.11
C ARG A 114 -3.75 4.65 -6.08
N ARG A 115 -4.55 5.55 -5.48
CA ARG A 115 -4.07 6.39 -4.36
C ARG A 115 -3.69 5.55 -3.15
N ASP A 116 -4.51 4.56 -2.79
CA ASP A 116 -4.23 3.67 -1.66
C ASP A 116 -2.96 2.85 -1.87
N TRP A 117 -2.70 2.40 -3.11
CA TRP A 117 -1.42 1.77 -3.47
C TRP A 117 -0.25 2.73 -3.23
N LEU A 118 -0.32 3.94 -3.80
CA LEU A 118 0.74 4.95 -3.70
C LEU A 118 0.98 5.35 -2.24
N ASP A 119 -0.08 5.61 -1.49
CA ASP A 119 0.00 6.03 -0.08
C ASP A 119 0.60 4.93 0.81
N ARG A 120 0.27 3.66 0.56
CA ARG A 120 0.88 2.53 1.26
C ARG A 120 2.38 2.44 1.01
N ALA A 121 2.82 2.58 -0.22
CA ALA A 121 4.24 2.53 -0.57
C ALA A 121 5.01 3.70 0.09
N ILE A 122 4.49 4.93 0.00
CA ILE A 122 5.09 6.11 0.62
C ILE A 122 5.18 5.98 2.15
N SER A 123 4.13 5.45 2.78
CA SER A 123 4.07 5.30 4.25
C SER A 123 5.18 4.40 4.81
N GLN A 124 5.67 3.45 4.03
CA GLN A 124 6.77 2.59 4.45
C GLN A 124 8.11 3.29 4.46
N ILE A 125 8.29 4.32 3.63
CA ILE A 125 9.52 5.08 3.48
C ILE A 125 9.51 6.32 4.39
N TYR A 126 8.39 7.04 4.44
CA TYR A 126 8.26 8.31 5.16
C TYR A 126 7.37 8.15 6.40
N PRO A 127 7.96 8.01 7.62
CA PRO A 127 7.21 7.69 8.84
C PRO A 127 6.11 8.69 9.24
N ALA A 128 6.26 9.96 8.83
CA ALA A 128 5.30 11.02 9.12
C ALA A 128 4.15 11.12 8.10
N TYR A 129 4.18 10.31 7.03
CA TYR A 129 3.20 10.43 5.95
C TYR A 129 1.77 10.08 6.39
N ASP A 130 1.61 8.99 7.13
CA ASP A 130 0.29 8.58 7.66
C ASP A 130 -0.33 9.62 8.59
N GLU A 131 0.51 10.30 9.40
CA GLU A 131 0.04 11.38 10.28
C GLU A 131 -0.47 12.56 9.45
N ARG A 132 0.22 12.89 8.35
CA ARG A 132 -0.20 13.94 7.40
C ARG A 132 -1.51 13.59 6.70
N LEU A 133 -1.64 12.36 6.18
CA LEU A 133 -2.89 11.86 5.60
C LEU A 133 -4.04 11.95 6.61
N SER A 134 -3.83 11.44 7.83
CA SER A 134 -4.84 11.47 8.88
C SER A 134 -5.24 12.91 9.27
N LYS A 135 -4.27 13.82 9.34
CA LYS A 135 -4.53 15.23 9.62
C LYS A 135 -5.34 15.89 8.50
N TYR A 136 -4.93 15.66 7.24
CA TYR A 136 -5.63 16.16 6.07
C TYR A 136 -7.09 15.68 6.06
N ASP A 137 -7.33 14.38 6.26
CA ASP A 137 -8.67 13.81 6.26
C ASP A 137 -9.56 14.38 7.38
N LYS A 138 -9.00 14.60 8.57
CA LYS A 138 -9.75 15.24 9.68
C LYS A 138 -10.18 16.65 9.31
N ILE A 139 -9.28 17.45 8.74
CA ILE A 139 -9.60 18.83 8.33
C ILE A 139 -10.65 18.83 7.21
N ARG A 140 -10.49 17.93 6.22
CA ARG A 140 -11.45 17.76 5.13
C ARG A 140 -12.85 17.38 5.63
N ILE A 141 -12.93 16.46 6.60
CA ILE A 141 -14.21 16.09 7.24
C ILE A 141 -14.82 17.28 7.99
N GLN A 142 -14.02 18.05 8.71
CA GLN A 142 -14.49 19.28 9.40
C GLN A 142 -15.03 20.28 8.39
N LYS A 143 -14.30 20.55 7.30
CA LYS A 143 -14.76 21.43 6.22
C LYS A 143 -16.06 20.93 5.61
N ASN A 144 -16.14 19.64 5.27
CA ASN A 144 -17.36 19.06 4.70
C ASN A 144 -18.55 19.16 5.65
N ASN A 145 -18.36 18.98 6.94
CA ASN A 145 -19.42 19.18 7.94
C ASN A 145 -19.85 20.64 8.02
N PHE A 146 -18.90 21.56 8.04
CA PHE A 146 -19.18 23.00 7.99
C PHE A 146 -20.00 23.37 6.74
N LEU A 147 -19.59 22.89 5.53
CA LEU A 147 -20.32 23.13 4.29
C LEU A 147 -21.75 22.54 4.32
N LYS A 148 -21.98 21.41 4.99
CA LYS A 148 -23.32 20.83 5.17
C LYS A 148 -24.23 21.69 6.05
N GLU A 149 -23.69 22.35 7.06
CA GLU A 149 -24.48 23.27 7.90
C GLU A 149 -24.94 24.51 7.11
N LEU A 150 -24.16 24.99 6.14
CA LEU A 150 -24.58 26.09 5.26
C LEU A 150 -25.86 25.74 4.46
N ILE A 151 -25.94 24.49 3.96
CA ILE A 151 -27.15 24.03 3.24
C ILE A 151 -28.38 24.02 4.16
N LYS A 152 -28.19 23.82 5.46
CA LYS A 152 -29.28 23.87 6.49
C LYS A 152 -29.67 25.30 6.90
N GLY A 153 -29.03 26.31 6.31
CA GLY A 153 -29.32 27.73 6.56
C GLY A 153 -28.49 28.35 7.68
N VAL A 154 -27.44 27.69 8.17
CA VAL A 154 -26.47 28.32 9.08
C VAL A 154 -25.70 29.40 8.32
N PRO A 155 -25.53 30.62 8.85
CA PRO A 155 -24.75 31.67 8.18
C PRO A 155 -23.30 31.24 7.90
N LEU A 156 -22.76 31.71 6.77
CA LEU A 156 -21.35 31.45 6.40
C LEU A 156 -20.43 32.20 7.36
N ASP A 157 -19.54 31.47 8.01
CA ASP A 157 -18.37 32.00 8.70
C ASP A 157 -17.18 31.98 7.77
N GLU A 158 -16.91 33.09 7.09
CA GLU A 158 -15.81 33.27 6.14
C GLU A 158 -14.46 32.97 6.79
N THR A 159 -14.25 33.48 8.03
CA THR A 159 -12.97 33.28 8.74
C THR A 159 -12.70 31.81 9.02
N LEU A 160 -13.73 31.07 9.45
CA LEU A 160 -13.59 29.63 9.68
C LEU A 160 -13.28 28.89 8.37
N LEU A 161 -13.94 29.24 7.26
CA LEU A 161 -13.69 28.65 5.96
C LEU A 161 -12.25 28.90 5.49
N GLU A 162 -11.75 30.12 5.64
CA GLU A 162 -10.38 30.49 5.30
C GLU A 162 -9.35 29.70 6.12
N VAL A 163 -9.56 29.57 7.43
CA VAL A 163 -8.69 28.77 8.30
C VAL A 163 -8.67 27.30 7.88
N LEU A 164 -9.83 26.71 7.56
CA LEU A 164 -9.91 25.33 7.10
C LEU A 164 -9.22 25.14 5.74
N ASN A 165 -9.39 26.10 4.82
CA ASN A 165 -8.73 26.07 3.51
C ASN A 165 -7.21 26.19 3.64
N GLU A 166 -6.70 27.08 4.50
CA GLU A 166 -5.25 27.20 4.72
C GLU A 166 -4.66 25.92 5.34
N GLN A 167 -5.36 25.32 6.31
CA GLN A 167 -4.92 24.03 6.87
C GLN A 167 -4.93 22.89 5.85
N LEU A 168 -5.93 22.86 4.94
CA LEU A 168 -5.96 21.91 3.82
C LEU A 168 -4.82 22.16 2.85
N THR A 169 -4.52 23.42 2.53
CA THR A 169 -3.40 23.81 1.67
C THR A 169 -2.09 23.30 2.24
N ILE A 170 -1.80 23.61 3.51
CA ILE A 170 -0.53 23.19 4.14
C ILE A 170 -0.40 21.66 4.19
N THR A 171 -1.45 20.97 4.59
CA THR A 171 -1.38 19.50 4.74
C THR A 171 -1.47 18.78 3.40
N GLY A 172 -2.33 19.24 2.49
CA GLY A 172 -2.56 18.64 1.18
C GLY A 172 -1.40 18.81 0.22
N SER A 173 -0.79 20.01 0.15
CA SER A 173 0.38 20.23 -0.70
C SER A 173 1.57 19.36 -0.29
N ASN A 174 1.78 19.12 1.00
CA ASN A 174 2.80 18.18 1.47
C ASN A 174 2.53 16.73 1.01
N ILE A 175 1.26 16.29 0.98
CA ILE A 175 0.88 14.98 0.49
C ILE A 175 1.15 14.90 -1.02
N ILE A 176 0.68 15.88 -1.79
CA ILE A 176 0.86 15.96 -3.25
C ILE A 176 2.35 15.97 -3.61
N TYR A 177 3.13 16.81 -2.95
CA TYR A 177 4.59 16.87 -3.15
C TYR A 177 5.27 15.51 -2.96
N LEU A 178 4.96 14.81 -1.86
CA LEU A 178 5.54 13.49 -1.59
C LEU A 178 5.07 12.43 -2.60
N ARG A 179 3.82 12.49 -3.07
CA ARG A 179 3.31 11.61 -4.11
C ARG A 179 4.02 11.82 -5.44
N ILE A 180 4.17 13.08 -5.89
CA ILE A 180 4.88 13.43 -7.12
C ILE A 180 6.33 12.95 -7.05
N LYS A 181 7.02 13.26 -5.95
CA LYS A 181 8.41 12.88 -5.75
C LYS A 181 8.60 11.35 -5.76
N PHE A 182 7.78 10.63 -5.00
CA PHE A 182 7.85 9.16 -4.96
C PHE A 182 7.50 8.56 -6.33
N LEU A 183 6.48 9.09 -7.00
CA LEU A 183 6.06 8.59 -8.31
C LEU A 183 7.17 8.74 -9.36
N ALA A 184 7.88 9.88 -9.37
CA ALA A 184 9.01 10.11 -10.26
C ALA A 184 10.21 9.17 -9.97
N GLU A 185 10.42 8.78 -8.70
CA GLU A 185 11.48 7.85 -8.32
C GLU A 185 11.11 6.40 -8.71
N ILE A 186 9.91 5.94 -8.36
CA ILE A 186 9.47 4.59 -8.66
C ILE A 186 9.29 4.35 -10.16
N GLU A 187 8.87 5.37 -10.92
CA GLU A 187 8.74 5.28 -12.38
C GLU A 187 10.04 4.86 -13.04
N LYS A 188 11.18 5.43 -12.63
CA LYS A 188 12.50 5.13 -13.21
C LYS A 188 12.82 3.64 -13.08
N ILE A 189 12.57 3.06 -11.90
CA ILE A 189 12.83 1.66 -11.62
C ILE A 189 11.81 0.77 -12.36
N ALA A 190 10.52 1.15 -12.28
CA ALA A 190 9.43 0.38 -12.87
C ALA A 190 9.52 0.34 -14.40
N ARG A 191 9.91 1.44 -15.04
CA ARG A 191 10.13 1.53 -16.49
C ARG A 191 11.21 0.54 -16.96
N GLU A 192 12.32 0.46 -16.23
CA GLU A 192 13.38 -0.50 -16.57
C GLU A 192 12.93 -1.95 -16.41
N LYS A 193 12.28 -2.28 -15.29
CA LYS A 193 11.73 -3.62 -15.07
C LYS A 193 10.66 -3.98 -16.10
N HIS A 194 9.77 -3.05 -16.42
CA HIS A 194 8.74 -3.25 -17.44
C HIS A 194 9.36 -3.52 -18.82
N ARG A 195 10.40 -2.75 -19.19
CA ARG A 195 11.12 -2.94 -20.45
C ARG A 195 11.78 -4.32 -20.54
N ILE A 196 12.33 -4.83 -19.44
CA ILE A 196 12.95 -6.17 -19.42
C ILE A 196 11.89 -7.27 -19.66
N ILE A 197 10.67 -7.10 -19.13
CA ILE A 197 9.61 -8.10 -19.27
C ILE A 197 8.91 -8.02 -20.62
N SER A 198 8.68 -6.82 -21.14
CA SER A 198 7.92 -6.55 -22.36
C SER A 198 8.78 -6.45 -23.62
N GLU A 199 10.11 -6.25 -23.45
CA GLU A 199 11.14 -6.06 -24.49
C GLU A 199 10.99 -4.78 -25.31
N THR A 200 9.78 -4.33 -25.63
CA THR A 200 9.51 -3.25 -26.59
C THR A 200 8.66 -2.10 -26.06
N GLU A 201 8.08 -2.24 -24.87
CA GLU A 201 7.13 -1.27 -24.35
C GLU A 201 7.78 -0.33 -23.32
N GLU A 202 7.41 0.94 -23.38
CA GLU A 202 7.84 1.96 -22.42
C GLU A 202 6.69 2.29 -21.45
N LEU A 203 6.95 2.15 -20.14
CA LEU A 203 6.03 2.51 -19.08
C LEU A 203 6.27 3.96 -18.63
N LYS A 204 5.19 4.74 -18.51
CA LYS A 204 5.20 6.08 -17.93
C LYS A 204 4.10 6.21 -16.87
N LEU A 205 4.43 6.86 -15.77
CA LEU A 205 3.51 7.18 -14.68
C LEU A 205 3.29 8.70 -14.62
N VAL A 206 2.04 9.12 -14.47
CA VAL A 206 1.69 10.55 -14.38
C VAL A 206 0.81 10.76 -13.16
N TYR A 207 1.17 11.73 -12.33
CA TYR A 207 0.31 12.20 -11.26
C TYR A 207 -0.71 13.16 -11.85
N ASP A 208 -1.98 12.78 -11.83
CA ASP A 208 -3.10 13.56 -12.37
C ASP A 208 -3.74 14.37 -11.25
N CYS A 209 -3.49 15.68 -11.27
CA CYS A 209 -4.02 16.64 -10.32
C CYS A 209 -4.69 17.79 -11.08
N SER A 210 -5.95 18.05 -10.80
CA SER A 210 -6.80 18.96 -11.58
C SER A 210 -6.39 20.43 -11.58
N PHE A 211 -5.46 20.82 -10.73
CA PHE A 211 -5.01 22.22 -10.59
C PHE A 211 -3.49 22.43 -10.75
N LEU A 212 -2.75 21.34 -11.11
CA LEU A 212 -1.33 21.44 -11.42
C LEU A 212 -1.10 21.30 -12.93
N ASP A 213 -0.18 22.08 -13.45
CA ASP A 213 0.24 22.07 -14.86
C ASP A 213 1.68 21.55 -15.04
N GLY A 214 2.18 20.84 -14.02
CA GLY A 214 3.55 20.28 -13.99
C GLY A 214 4.43 20.82 -12.87
N GLU A 215 3.87 21.59 -11.93
CA GLU A 215 4.58 22.09 -10.76
C GLU A 215 5.00 20.91 -9.85
N THR A 216 6.24 20.94 -9.40
CA THR A 216 6.84 19.89 -8.57
C THR A 216 7.36 20.40 -7.23
N GLU A 217 7.53 21.72 -7.08
CA GLU A 217 8.02 22.33 -5.86
C GLU A 217 6.88 22.59 -4.87
N LEU A 218 7.16 22.42 -3.58
CA LEU A 218 6.15 22.47 -2.54
C LEU A 218 5.42 23.82 -2.46
N GLU A 219 6.16 24.91 -2.62
CA GLU A 219 5.63 26.29 -2.58
C GLU A 219 4.67 26.55 -3.75
N GLU A 220 5.04 26.11 -4.95
CA GLU A 220 4.22 26.25 -6.15
C GLU A 220 2.93 25.43 -6.04
N ILE A 221 3.05 24.16 -5.58
CA ILE A 221 1.90 23.29 -5.31
C ILE A 221 0.95 23.94 -4.31
N ALA A 222 1.48 24.54 -3.23
CA ALA A 222 0.67 25.21 -2.21
C ALA A 222 -0.05 26.44 -2.77
N GLU A 223 0.60 27.23 -3.60
CA GLU A 223 0.00 28.40 -4.26
C GLU A 223 -1.14 27.98 -5.20
N LYS A 224 -0.89 27.01 -6.07
CA LYS A 224 -1.91 26.45 -6.98
C LYS A 224 -3.09 25.84 -6.23
N PHE A 225 -2.82 25.12 -5.14
CA PHE A 225 -3.89 24.52 -4.35
C PHE A 225 -4.76 25.59 -3.66
N ARG A 226 -4.16 26.65 -3.13
CA ARG A 226 -4.89 27.77 -2.56
C ARG A 226 -5.77 28.46 -3.60
N GLY A 227 -5.24 28.73 -4.80
CA GLY A 227 -6.01 29.27 -5.92
C GLY A 227 -7.19 28.38 -6.30
N ALA A 228 -6.98 27.07 -6.41
CA ALA A 228 -8.02 26.10 -6.76
C ALA A 228 -9.14 26.02 -5.69
N LEU A 229 -8.81 26.14 -4.40
CA LEU A 229 -9.80 26.20 -3.33
C LEU A 229 -10.68 27.44 -3.43
N GLU A 230 -10.09 28.60 -3.79
CA GLU A 230 -10.87 29.84 -3.97
C GLU A 230 -11.75 29.76 -5.23
N GLU A 231 -11.22 29.31 -6.36
CA GLU A 231 -11.99 29.12 -7.60
C GLU A 231 -13.18 28.18 -7.44
N ARG A 232 -13.02 27.11 -6.66
CA ARG A 232 -14.06 26.11 -6.42
C ARG A 232 -14.96 26.38 -5.22
N LYS A 233 -14.78 27.49 -4.51
CA LYS A 233 -15.51 27.85 -3.29
C LYS A 233 -17.03 27.72 -3.47
N ILE A 234 -17.60 28.33 -4.52
CA ILE A 234 -19.04 28.29 -4.80
C ILE A 234 -19.52 26.85 -5.09
N GLU A 235 -18.72 26.09 -5.84
CA GLU A 235 -19.05 24.69 -6.15
C GLU A 235 -19.04 23.82 -4.89
N GLU A 236 -18.04 23.99 -4.02
CA GLU A 236 -17.92 23.26 -2.77
C GLU A 236 -19.09 23.57 -1.82
N MET A 237 -19.49 24.85 -1.72
CA MET A 237 -20.68 25.27 -0.95
C MET A 237 -21.95 24.62 -1.50
N ARG A 238 -22.13 24.59 -2.82
CA ARG A 238 -23.30 23.96 -3.45
C ARG A 238 -23.35 22.45 -3.23
N ARG A 239 -22.19 21.77 -3.31
CA ARG A 239 -22.07 20.30 -3.14
C ARG A 239 -21.94 19.85 -1.69
N ALA A 240 -21.73 20.77 -0.77
CA ALA A 240 -21.43 20.52 0.65
C ALA A 240 -20.24 19.56 0.85
N GLN A 241 -19.21 19.67 0.01
CA GLN A 241 -18.02 18.82 0.08
C GLN A 241 -16.82 19.45 -0.61
N SER A 242 -15.62 19.10 -0.14
CA SER A 242 -14.37 19.49 -0.78
C SER A 242 -14.25 18.88 -2.17
N CYS A 243 -13.96 19.72 -3.17
CA CYS A 243 -13.92 19.35 -4.59
C CYS A 243 -12.50 19.24 -5.13
N VAL A 244 -11.50 19.80 -4.46
CA VAL A 244 -10.08 19.77 -4.86
C VAL A 244 -9.19 19.25 -3.75
N GLY A 245 -8.04 18.70 -4.12
CA GLY A 245 -7.00 18.21 -3.22
C GLY A 245 -6.67 16.73 -3.40
N PRO A 246 -5.68 16.21 -2.65
CA PRO A 246 -5.09 14.87 -2.86
C PRO A 246 -6.08 13.71 -2.76
N HIS A 247 -7.26 13.90 -2.20
CA HIS A 247 -8.34 12.90 -2.17
C HIS A 247 -9.11 12.79 -3.50
N ARG A 248 -8.86 13.70 -4.47
CA ARG A 248 -9.47 13.73 -5.81
C ARG A 248 -8.51 13.36 -6.92
N ASP A 249 -7.20 13.43 -6.65
CA ASP A 249 -6.17 13.17 -7.63
C ASP A 249 -6.15 11.70 -8.07
N ASP A 250 -5.48 11.41 -9.18
CA ASP A 250 -5.31 10.07 -9.71
C ASP A 250 -3.86 9.80 -10.11
N ILE A 251 -3.56 8.54 -10.42
CA ILE A 251 -2.31 8.09 -11.01
C ILE A 251 -2.64 7.45 -12.36
N LEU A 252 -2.14 8.04 -13.43
CA LEU A 252 -2.32 7.53 -14.77
C LEU A 252 -1.10 6.72 -15.20
N PHE A 253 -1.36 5.60 -15.85
CA PHE A 253 -0.36 4.69 -16.38
C PHE A 253 -0.43 4.71 -17.90
N TYR A 254 0.71 4.88 -18.56
CA TYR A 254 0.82 4.83 -20.02
C TYR A 254 1.78 3.73 -20.42
N ILE A 255 1.41 2.97 -21.43
CA ILE A 255 2.29 2.05 -22.16
C ILE A 255 2.50 2.66 -23.53
N ASN A 256 3.73 3.04 -23.82
CA ASN A 256 4.05 3.91 -24.94
C ASN A 256 3.25 5.23 -24.79
N GLU A 257 2.37 5.55 -25.73
CA GLU A 257 1.53 6.76 -25.67
C GLU A 257 0.08 6.47 -25.25
N ASN A 258 -0.28 5.20 -24.98
CA ASN A 258 -1.64 4.79 -24.71
C ASN A 258 -1.89 4.66 -23.20
N GLU A 259 -3.00 5.23 -22.74
CA GLU A 259 -3.44 5.09 -21.35
C GLU A 259 -3.76 3.62 -21.03
N ALA A 260 -2.98 3.03 -20.13
CA ALA A 260 -3.06 1.61 -19.82
C ALA A 260 -4.38 1.18 -19.15
N THR A 261 -5.02 2.08 -18.40
CA THR A 261 -6.32 1.82 -17.78
C THR A 261 -7.43 1.57 -18.80
N LYS A 262 -7.31 2.15 -20.01
CA LYS A 262 -8.31 2.06 -21.07
C LYS A 262 -7.95 1.03 -22.14
N PHE A 263 -6.67 0.92 -22.48
CA PHE A 263 -6.26 0.23 -23.71
C PHE A 263 -5.34 -0.98 -23.49
N ALA A 264 -4.76 -1.13 -22.31
CA ALA A 264 -3.83 -2.24 -22.07
C ALA A 264 -4.53 -3.60 -22.03
N SER A 265 -3.95 -4.58 -22.69
CA SER A 265 -4.33 -5.99 -22.58
C SER A 265 -4.11 -6.49 -21.14
N GLN A 266 -4.73 -7.63 -20.80
CA GLN A 266 -4.53 -8.24 -19.48
C GLN A 266 -3.06 -8.56 -19.19
N GLY A 267 -2.32 -9.06 -20.21
CA GLY A 267 -0.90 -9.32 -20.09
C GLY A 267 -0.09 -8.07 -19.80
N GLN A 268 -0.36 -6.97 -20.52
CA GLN A 268 0.28 -5.68 -20.27
C GLN A 268 -0.01 -5.15 -18.86
N GLN A 269 -1.26 -5.22 -18.40
CA GLN A 269 -1.63 -4.81 -17.04
C GLN A 269 -0.87 -5.61 -15.97
N ARG A 270 -0.75 -6.94 -16.15
CA ARG A 270 0.03 -7.80 -15.27
C ARG A 270 1.52 -7.45 -15.27
N THR A 271 2.09 -7.10 -16.45
CA THR A 271 3.47 -6.63 -16.55
C THR A 271 3.69 -5.33 -15.79
N VAL A 272 2.80 -4.34 -15.94
CA VAL A 272 2.87 -3.07 -15.20
C VAL A 272 2.85 -3.32 -13.69
N VAL A 273 1.87 -4.09 -13.21
CA VAL A 273 1.75 -4.36 -11.76
C VAL A 273 2.96 -5.11 -11.21
N LEU A 274 3.44 -6.12 -11.94
CA LEU A 274 4.66 -6.85 -11.55
C LEU A 274 5.88 -5.92 -11.47
N ALA A 275 6.07 -5.07 -12.48
CA ALA A 275 7.16 -4.09 -12.48
C ALA A 275 7.05 -3.13 -11.30
N LEU A 276 5.86 -2.63 -10.98
CA LEU A 276 5.63 -1.76 -9.82
C LEU A 276 5.94 -2.45 -8.50
N LYS A 277 5.46 -3.67 -8.28
CA LYS A 277 5.69 -4.43 -7.03
C LYS A 277 7.15 -4.74 -6.78
N LEU A 278 7.89 -5.12 -7.82
CA LEU A 278 9.32 -5.32 -7.72
C LEU A 278 10.08 -3.99 -7.52
N SER A 279 9.55 -2.88 -8.03
CA SER A 279 10.14 -1.56 -7.81
C SER A 279 9.88 -1.04 -6.39
N GLU A 280 8.76 -1.43 -5.78
CA GLU A 280 8.50 -1.14 -4.35
C GLU A 280 9.58 -1.79 -3.46
N LEU A 281 10.00 -3.04 -3.75
CA LEU A 281 11.09 -3.69 -3.01
C LEU A 281 12.37 -2.87 -3.09
N ASP A 282 12.78 -2.52 -4.31
CA ASP A 282 14.04 -1.81 -4.54
C ASP A 282 14.06 -0.43 -3.88
N ILE A 283 12.97 0.36 -4.06
CA ILE A 283 12.92 1.73 -3.53
C ILE A 283 12.83 1.75 -2.00
N ILE A 284 12.12 0.79 -1.38
CA ILE A 284 12.06 0.68 0.08
C ILE A 284 13.47 0.35 0.61
N THR A 285 14.15 -0.62 0.02
CA THR A 285 15.52 -1.00 0.41
C THR A 285 16.48 0.17 0.25
N GLU A 286 16.43 0.88 -0.89
CA GLU A 286 17.29 2.04 -1.14
C GLU A 286 17.08 3.16 -0.12
N LYS A 287 15.81 3.48 0.19
CA LYS A 287 15.48 4.64 1.05
C LYS A 287 15.59 4.34 2.54
N THR A 288 15.39 3.11 2.95
CA THR A 288 15.33 2.76 4.40
C THR A 288 16.55 1.99 4.86
N GLY A 289 17.30 1.35 3.96
CA GLY A 289 18.36 0.40 4.28
C GLY A 289 17.85 -0.95 4.80
N ASP A 290 16.53 -1.12 4.96
CA ASP A 290 15.89 -2.36 5.37
C ASP A 290 15.36 -3.12 4.14
N GLU A 291 15.67 -4.41 4.04
CA GLU A 291 15.05 -5.26 3.03
C GLU A 291 13.63 -5.64 3.46
N PRO A 292 12.60 -5.30 2.67
CA PRO A 292 11.23 -5.67 3.00
C PRO A 292 10.97 -7.16 2.77
N VAL A 293 10.09 -7.74 3.57
CA VAL A 293 9.58 -9.10 3.33
C VAL A 293 8.60 -9.06 2.16
N LEU A 294 8.86 -9.87 1.13
CA LEU A 294 7.95 -10.03 -0.01
C LEU A 294 6.86 -11.07 0.33
N LEU A 295 5.62 -10.68 0.22
CA LEU A 295 4.45 -11.52 0.45
C LEU A 295 3.74 -11.75 -0.89
N LEU A 296 3.67 -13.00 -1.37
CA LEU A 296 3.02 -13.38 -2.61
C LEU A 296 1.77 -14.22 -2.33
N ASP A 297 0.59 -13.62 -2.48
CA ASP A 297 -0.70 -14.26 -2.16
C ASP A 297 -1.39 -14.79 -3.41
N ASP A 298 -1.20 -16.08 -3.69
CA ASP A 298 -1.75 -16.84 -4.83
C ASP A 298 -1.51 -16.18 -6.21
N VAL A 299 -0.60 -15.19 -6.29
CA VAL A 299 -0.40 -14.37 -7.49
C VAL A 299 0.29 -15.14 -8.63
N LEU A 300 1.11 -16.15 -8.31
CA LEU A 300 1.84 -16.91 -9.33
C LEU A 300 0.88 -17.65 -10.28
N ALA A 301 -0.23 -18.17 -9.77
CA ALA A 301 -1.24 -18.83 -10.58
C ALA A 301 -1.90 -17.92 -11.64
N GLU A 302 -1.84 -16.61 -11.43
CA GLU A 302 -2.41 -15.61 -12.32
C GLU A 302 -1.42 -15.10 -13.39
N LEU A 303 -0.15 -15.44 -13.27
CA LEU A 303 0.90 -15.02 -14.19
C LEU A 303 1.20 -16.13 -15.21
N ASP A 304 1.57 -15.76 -16.43
CA ASP A 304 2.12 -16.67 -17.41
C ASP A 304 3.58 -17.04 -17.08
N ASP A 305 4.11 -18.04 -17.76
CA ASP A 305 5.44 -18.60 -17.51
C ASP A 305 6.55 -17.54 -17.58
N LEU A 306 6.46 -16.59 -18.52
CA LEU A 306 7.46 -15.52 -18.66
C LEU A 306 7.49 -14.64 -17.42
N ARG A 307 6.31 -14.19 -16.94
CA ARG A 307 6.19 -13.32 -15.77
C ARG A 307 6.48 -14.05 -14.48
N GLN A 308 6.06 -15.33 -14.37
CA GLN A 308 6.42 -16.19 -13.23
C GLN A 308 7.94 -16.33 -13.12
N ASN A 309 8.60 -16.69 -14.20
CA ASN A 309 10.06 -16.86 -14.26
C ASN A 309 10.79 -15.55 -13.93
N TYR A 310 10.30 -14.41 -14.43
CA TYR A 310 10.89 -13.12 -14.11
C TYR A 310 10.74 -12.79 -12.62
N LEU A 311 9.55 -12.98 -12.03
CA LEU A 311 9.30 -12.76 -10.60
C LEU A 311 10.22 -13.65 -9.75
N LEU A 312 10.26 -14.96 -10.01
CA LEU A 312 11.05 -15.90 -9.22
C LEU A 312 12.56 -15.64 -9.33
N LYS A 313 13.06 -15.24 -10.50
CA LYS A 313 14.46 -14.83 -10.70
C LYS A 313 14.80 -13.49 -10.04
N SER A 314 13.82 -12.60 -9.91
CA SER A 314 14.02 -11.30 -9.24
C SER A 314 14.11 -11.42 -7.71
N ILE A 315 13.67 -12.56 -7.14
CA ILE A 315 13.79 -12.86 -5.72
C ILE A 315 15.23 -13.29 -5.44
N THR A 316 16.02 -12.37 -4.90
CA THR A 316 17.42 -12.63 -4.53
C THR A 316 17.51 -13.52 -3.28
N ASN A 317 18.71 -14.00 -2.95
CA ASN A 317 18.94 -14.75 -1.71
C ASN A 317 18.86 -13.87 -0.45
N ALA A 318 18.92 -12.55 -0.60
CA ALA A 318 18.81 -11.59 0.48
C ALA A 318 17.33 -11.31 0.85
N THR A 319 16.44 -11.39 -0.13
CA THR A 319 15.00 -11.09 0.08
C THR A 319 14.30 -12.26 0.77
N GLN A 320 13.76 -12.01 1.96
CA GLN A 320 12.84 -12.96 2.58
C GLN A 320 11.51 -12.95 1.83
N VAL A 321 11.03 -14.11 1.39
CA VAL A 321 9.77 -14.23 0.68
C VAL A 321 8.86 -15.30 1.31
N VAL A 322 7.57 -14.94 1.45
CA VAL A 322 6.52 -15.88 1.87
C VAL A 322 5.49 -15.96 0.74
N ILE A 323 5.33 -17.17 0.22
CA ILE A 323 4.50 -17.45 -0.97
C ILE A 323 3.36 -18.34 -0.55
N THR A 324 2.13 -18.04 -0.96
CA THR A 324 1.01 -18.98 -0.88
C THR A 324 0.74 -19.62 -2.24
N SER A 325 0.39 -20.90 -2.23
CA SER A 325 -0.01 -21.66 -3.42
C SER A 325 -0.97 -22.78 -3.03
N VAL A 326 -1.67 -23.32 -4.01
CA VAL A 326 -2.51 -24.53 -3.80
C VAL A 326 -1.60 -25.74 -3.60
N ASP A 327 -0.53 -25.85 -4.37
CA ASP A 327 0.44 -26.96 -4.36
C ASP A 327 1.83 -26.46 -4.81
N THR A 328 2.74 -27.41 -5.06
CA THR A 328 4.11 -27.13 -5.49
C THR A 328 4.31 -27.22 -7.01
N LEU A 329 3.27 -27.51 -7.80
CA LEU A 329 3.40 -27.80 -9.24
C LEU A 329 3.85 -26.58 -10.08
N LEU A 330 3.62 -25.37 -9.59
CA LEU A 330 4.05 -24.14 -10.25
C LEU A 330 5.55 -23.85 -10.12
N PHE A 331 6.28 -24.63 -9.31
CA PHE A 331 7.65 -24.32 -8.94
C PHE A 331 8.61 -25.36 -9.53
N GLU A 332 9.66 -24.89 -10.17
CA GLU A 332 10.75 -25.76 -10.62
C GLU A 332 11.51 -26.36 -9.42
N ASN A 333 12.02 -27.57 -9.57
CA ASN A 333 12.80 -28.26 -8.52
C ASN A 333 13.99 -27.43 -8.03
N GLU A 334 14.57 -26.60 -8.90
CA GLU A 334 15.67 -25.72 -8.53
C GLU A 334 15.24 -24.59 -7.59
N PHE A 335 14.06 -24.01 -7.80
CA PHE A 335 13.50 -23.01 -6.90
C PHE A 335 13.19 -23.61 -5.54
N LEU A 336 12.67 -24.84 -5.49
CA LEU A 336 12.29 -25.52 -4.26
C LEU A 336 13.48 -25.93 -3.39
N LYS A 337 14.70 -25.91 -3.90
CA LYS A 337 15.90 -26.18 -3.10
C LYS A 337 16.09 -25.12 -2.01
N GLY A 338 16.03 -25.53 -0.75
CA GLY A 338 16.17 -24.64 0.41
C GLY A 338 14.93 -23.82 0.73
N VAL A 339 13.79 -24.09 0.09
CA VAL A 339 12.49 -23.53 0.45
C VAL A 339 11.92 -24.33 1.61
N LYS A 340 11.48 -23.65 2.65
CA LYS A 340 10.72 -24.25 3.74
C LYS A 340 9.24 -24.31 3.37
N ILE A 341 8.65 -25.50 3.38
CA ILE A 341 7.27 -25.70 2.96
C ILE A 341 6.39 -26.02 4.14
N TYR A 342 5.28 -25.28 4.28
CA TYR A 342 4.24 -25.51 5.27
C TYR A 342 2.94 -25.90 4.58
N LYS A 343 2.33 -26.99 5.00
CA LYS A 343 1.01 -27.39 4.57
C LYS A 343 -0.04 -26.94 5.60
N ILE A 344 -1.07 -26.25 5.12
CA ILE A 344 -2.15 -25.71 5.95
C ILE A 344 -3.46 -26.42 5.63
N GLU A 345 -4.12 -26.90 6.69
CA GLU A 345 -5.48 -27.47 6.66
C GLU A 345 -6.27 -26.90 7.84
N ASP A 346 -7.49 -26.39 7.58
CA ASP A 346 -8.39 -25.80 8.57
C ASP A 346 -7.73 -24.75 9.50
N GLY A 347 -6.90 -23.89 8.92
CA GLY A 347 -6.17 -22.83 9.63
C GLY A 347 -5.03 -23.33 10.53
N ARG A 348 -4.60 -24.59 10.38
CA ARG A 348 -3.53 -25.20 11.16
C ARG A 348 -2.40 -25.71 10.26
N ILE A 349 -1.18 -25.64 10.76
CA ILE A 349 -0.04 -26.29 10.13
C ILE A 349 -0.16 -27.80 10.42
N VAL A 350 -0.24 -28.60 9.36
CA VAL A 350 -0.33 -30.07 9.46
C VAL A 350 0.97 -30.75 9.07
N GLU A 351 1.81 -30.10 8.29
CA GLU A 351 3.08 -30.67 7.80
C GLU A 351 4.12 -29.56 7.59
N GLU A 352 5.36 -29.86 7.88
CA GLU A 352 6.55 -29.01 7.61
C GLU A 352 7.56 -29.86 6.80
N LEU A 353 7.90 -29.42 5.59
CA LEU A 353 8.75 -30.14 4.62
C LEU A 353 10.01 -29.34 4.29
#